data_bb02db6870c21b8193b278a05f621d48
#
_entry.id   bb02db6870c21b8193b278a05f621d48
#
_cell.length_a   1.000
_cell.length_b   1.000
_cell.length_c   1.000
_cell.angle_alpha   90.00
_cell.angle_beta   90.00
_cell.angle_gamma   90.00
#
_symmetry.space_group_name_H-M   'P 1'
#
loop_
_entity.id
_entity.type
_entity.pdbx_description
1 polymer ?
#
loop_
_entity_poly.entity_id
_entity_poly.type
_entity_poly.pdbx_seq_one_letter_code
_entity_poly.pdbx_strand_id
1 'polypeptide(L)'
;MAKVFIDGSAGTTGLRIYERLGERRDIELIILPDEQRKSIEARADALARADIAFLCLPDDAAREAVALAEGSAVSIIDTSTAHRTLAGWEYGFPELFGRREKIKNSKRIGNPGCHASGYIALVEPLVRAGVLSPDSLLDCVSLTGYSGGGKKMIAEYEAEDRDPLLGAPRAYGLTQSHKHLKEMVAISGIAKAPTFVPIVAPFLAGMEVTVPLHAAEIGANMAGICDIYADYYKDGLVKFVPSADEGGFLSAGAFAGRDDMQITVVGNDERITLVARYDNLGKGASGAAIQNMNLLLGVAESTGLNV
;
A
#
# COMPACT_ATOMS: atom_id res chain seq x y z
N MET A 1 1.48 -12.48 24.84
CA MET A 1 1.85 -12.54 23.41
C MET A 1 0.56 -12.53 22.61
N ALA A 2 0.49 -11.65 21.61
CA ALA A 2 -0.67 -11.61 20.73
C ALA A 2 -0.62 -12.79 19.73
N LYS A 3 -1.74 -13.46 19.54
CA LYS A 3 -1.89 -14.57 18.60
C LYS A 3 -2.24 -14.03 17.22
N VAL A 4 -1.40 -14.31 16.23
CA VAL A 4 -1.54 -13.80 14.87
C VAL A 4 -1.69 -14.95 13.90
N PHE A 5 -2.73 -14.91 13.09
CA PHE A 5 -2.95 -15.86 11.99
C PHE A 5 -2.71 -15.20 10.65
N ILE A 6 -2.04 -15.90 9.71
CA ILE A 6 -1.81 -15.44 8.34
C ILE A 6 -2.50 -16.39 7.38
N ASP A 7 -3.69 -16.05 6.94
CA ASP A 7 -4.41 -16.79 5.91
C ASP A 7 -3.85 -16.42 4.53
N GLY A 8 -3.30 -17.41 3.82
CA GLY A 8 -2.58 -17.18 2.56
C GLY A 8 -1.06 -16.90 2.74
N SER A 9 -0.44 -17.44 3.78
CA SER A 9 1.00 -17.29 4.07
C SER A 9 1.95 -17.74 2.95
N ALA A 10 1.47 -18.54 1.99
CA ALA A 10 2.25 -18.97 0.84
C ALA A 10 2.34 -17.94 -0.29
N GLY A 11 1.51 -16.88 -0.31
CA GLY A 11 1.57 -15.79 -1.29
C GLY A 11 2.75 -14.84 -1.03
N THR A 12 3.09 -13.96 -2.00
CA THR A 12 4.23 -13.03 -1.87
C THR A 12 4.10 -12.12 -0.65
N THR A 13 2.94 -11.49 -0.45
CA THR A 13 2.68 -10.63 0.71
C THR A 13 2.64 -11.42 2.01
N GLY A 14 1.93 -12.55 2.03
CA GLY A 14 1.80 -13.40 3.22
C GLY A 14 3.12 -14.00 3.67
N LEU A 15 3.96 -14.46 2.74
CA LEU A 15 5.30 -14.99 3.05
C LEU A 15 6.18 -13.90 3.68
N ARG A 16 6.18 -12.69 3.13
CA ARG A 16 6.97 -11.57 3.68
C ARG A 16 6.49 -11.14 5.07
N ILE A 17 5.17 -11.17 5.33
CA ILE A 17 4.62 -10.95 6.67
C ILE A 17 5.08 -12.08 7.61
N TYR A 18 4.96 -13.34 7.17
CA TYR A 18 5.35 -14.50 7.96
C TYR A 18 6.81 -14.45 8.40
N GLU A 19 7.73 -14.18 7.46
CA GLU A 19 9.18 -14.08 7.73
C GLU A 19 9.48 -13.00 8.78
N ARG A 20 8.90 -11.81 8.64
CA ARG A 20 9.10 -10.69 9.57
C ARG A 20 8.51 -10.92 10.95
N LEU A 21 7.32 -11.52 11.00
CA LEU A 21 6.67 -11.81 12.27
C LEU A 21 7.32 -12.98 13.02
N GLY A 22 7.96 -13.92 12.31
CA GLY A 22 8.70 -15.04 12.89
C GLY A 22 9.86 -14.60 13.79
N GLU A 23 10.41 -13.41 13.59
CA GLU A 23 11.49 -12.83 14.39
C GLU A 23 10.98 -12.08 15.65
N ARG A 24 9.68 -11.86 15.77
CA ARG A 24 9.07 -11.06 16.84
C ARG A 24 8.75 -11.92 18.07
N ARG A 25 9.25 -11.50 19.25
CA ARG A 25 9.05 -12.22 20.53
C ARG A 25 7.74 -11.87 21.22
N ASP A 26 7.04 -10.83 20.81
CA ASP A 26 5.76 -10.37 21.37
C ASP A 26 4.56 -10.99 20.67
N ILE A 27 4.80 -11.81 19.63
CA ILE A 27 3.79 -12.44 18.77
C ILE A 27 3.93 -13.97 18.84
N GLU A 28 2.78 -14.66 18.83
CA GLU A 28 2.63 -16.10 18.64
C GLU A 28 1.93 -16.33 17.30
N LEU A 29 2.62 -16.94 16.33
CA LEU A 29 2.04 -17.26 15.02
C LEU A 29 1.20 -18.54 15.10
N ILE A 30 -0.05 -18.46 14.64
CA ILE A 30 -0.89 -19.62 14.37
C ILE A 30 -0.58 -20.08 12.94
N ILE A 31 -0.05 -21.30 12.81
CA ILE A 31 0.37 -21.88 11.53
C ILE A 31 -0.48 -23.09 11.24
N LEU A 32 -1.15 -23.10 10.08
CA LEU A 32 -1.83 -24.29 9.58
C LEU A 32 -0.85 -25.15 8.75
N PRO A 33 -0.83 -26.48 8.98
CA PRO A 33 -0.14 -27.41 8.08
C PRO A 33 -0.61 -27.26 6.63
N ASP A 34 0.23 -27.58 5.67
CA ASP A 34 -0.06 -27.39 4.24
C ASP A 34 -1.35 -28.05 3.79
N GLU A 35 -1.65 -29.24 4.34
CA GLU A 35 -2.85 -30.02 4.04
C GLU A 35 -4.12 -29.33 4.55
N GLN A 36 -4.01 -28.51 5.60
CA GLN A 36 -5.13 -27.84 6.26
C GLN A 36 -5.37 -26.41 5.79
N ARG A 37 -4.44 -25.81 5.01
CA ARG A 37 -4.55 -24.41 4.57
C ARG A 37 -5.81 -24.07 3.77
N LYS A 38 -6.45 -25.10 3.18
CA LYS A 38 -7.70 -24.96 2.43
C LYS A 38 -8.92 -25.51 3.19
N SER A 39 -8.74 -26.11 4.38
CA SER A 39 -9.85 -26.59 5.19
C SER A 39 -10.60 -25.42 5.79
N ILE A 40 -11.90 -25.38 5.56
CA ILE A 40 -12.81 -24.35 6.10
C ILE A 40 -12.81 -24.44 7.64
N GLU A 41 -12.86 -25.64 8.20
CA GLU A 41 -12.90 -25.88 9.64
C GLU A 41 -11.59 -25.43 10.31
N ALA A 42 -10.44 -25.78 9.72
CA ALA A 42 -9.12 -25.40 10.27
C ALA A 42 -8.91 -23.88 10.22
N ARG A 43 -9.35 -23.23 9.12
CA ARG A 43 -9.28 -21.76 8.98
C ARG A 43 -10.20 -21.06 9.97
N ALA A 44 -11.43 -21.56 10.14
CA ALA A 44 -12.38 -21.02 11.10
C ALA A 44 -11.87 -21.14 12.55
N ASP A 45 -11.30 -22.30 12.93
CA ASP A 45 -10.67 -22.50 14.24
C ASP A 45 -9.48 -21.54 14.44
N ALA A 46 -8.60 -21.40 13.45
CA ALA A 46 -7.46 -20.48 13.52
C ALA A 46 -7.90 -19.01 13.69
N LEU A 47 -8.93 -18.57 12.93
CA LEU A 47 -9.53 -17.25 13.05
C LEU A 47 -10.15 -17.02 14.44
N ALA A 48 -10.84 -18.02 14.97
CA ALA A 48 -11.48 -17.93 16.30
C ALA A 48 -10.47 -17.82 17.46
N ARG A 49 -9.26 -18.38 17.29
CA ARG A 49 -8.16 -18.36 18.29
C ARG A 49 -7.25 -17.15 18.16
N ALA A 50 -7.27 -16.45 17.02
CA ALA A 50 -6.39 -15.32 16.76
C ALA A 50 -6.89 -14.03 17.39
N ASP A 51 -5.97 -13.19 17.86
CA ASP A 51 -6.25 -11.80 18.21
C ASP A 51 -6.27 -10.92 16.95
N ILE A 52 -5.37 -11.22 16.00
CA ILE A 52 -5.26 -10.52 14.71
C ILE A 52 -5.10 -11.56 13.59
N ALA A 53 -5.80 -11.37 12.48
CA ALA A 53 -5.64 -12.16 11.27
C ALA A 53 -5.29 -11.29 10.06
N PHE A 54 -4.26 -11.69 9.32
CA PHE A 54 -3.97 -11.16 8.00
C PHE A 54 -4.64 -12.04 6.93
N LEU A 55 -5.39 -11.42 6.04
CA LEU A 55 -5.93 -12.09 4.85
C LEU A 55 -5.09 -11.73 3.63
N CYS A 56 -4.23 -12.67 3.21
CA CYS A 56 -3.36 -12.53 2.04
C CYS A 56 -3.89 -13.40 0.90
N LEU A 57 -5.17 -13.20 0.57
CA LEU A 57 -6.00 -14.06 -0.27
C LEU A 57 -6.54 -13.28 -1.49
N PRO A 58 -6.97 -13.99 -2.56
CA PRO A 58 -7.85 -13.40 -3.57
C PRO A 58 -9.17 -12.90 -2.97
N ASP A 59 -9.82 -11.93 -3.63
CA ASP A 59 -10.99 -11.22 -3.11
C ASP A 59 -12.12 -12.15 -2.61
N ASP A 60 -12.48 -13.18 -3.36
CA ASP A 60 -13.56 -14.10 -2.97
C ASP A 60 -13.20 -14.94 -1.75
N ALA A 61 -11.95 -15.42 -1.68
CA ALA A 61 -11.46 -16.16 -0.52
C ALA A 61 -11.30 -15.25 0.73
N ALA A 62 -11.02 -13.95 0.53
CA ALA A 62 -11.00 -12.98 1.60
C ALA A 62 -12.40 -12.73 2.16
N ARG A 63 -13.43 -12.62 1.30
CA ARG A 63 -14.84 -12.51 1.73
C ARG A 63 -15.29 -13.76 2.50
N GLU A 64 -14.91 -14.94 2.04
CA GLU A 64 -15.19 -16.21 2.75
C GLU A 64 -14.53 -16.20 4.13
N ALA A 65 -13.24 -15.83 4.24
CA ALA A 65 -12.53 -15.77 5.51
C ALA A 65 -13.18 -14.78 6.50
N VAL A 66 -13.68 -13.64 6.01
CA VAL A 66 -14.43 -12.68 6.85
C VAL A 66 -15.73 -13.30 7.36
N ALA A 67 -16.45 -14.05 6.52
CA ALA A 67 -17.66 -14.77 6.95
C ALA A 67 -17.35 -15.87 7.99
N LEU A 68 -16.25 -16.61 7.82
CA LEU A 68 -15.77 -17.60 8.81
C LEU A 68 -15.42 -16.98 10.17
N ALA A 69 -14.99 -15.71 10.17
CA ALA A 69 -14.64 -14.97 11.38
C ALA A 69 -15.86 -14.31 12.06
N GLU A 70 -17.06 -14.48 11.53
CA GLU A 70 -18.28 -13.88 12.09
C GLU A 70 -18.55 -14.40 13.52
N GLY A 71 -18.85 -13.49 14.45
CA GLY A 71 -19.02 -13.81 15.86
C GLY A 71 -17.73 -13.96 16.67
N SER A 72 -16.56 -13.98 16.05
CA SER A 72 -15.25 -14.00 16.73
C SER A 72 -14.81 -12.60 17.18
N ALA A 73 -13.84 -12.55 18.08
CA ALA A 73 -13.24 -11.28 18.56
C ALA A 73 -12.11 -10.77 17.66
N VAL A 74 -11.67 -11.55 16.66
CA VAL A 74 -10.48 -11.30 15.85
C VAL A 74 -10.54 -9.97 15.10
N SER A 75 -9.43 -9.24 15.15
CA SER A 75 -9.21 -8.07 14.28
C SER A 75 -8.64 -8.55 12.94
N ILE A 76 -9.21 -8.09 11.83
CA ILE A 76 -8.81 -8.51 10.48
C ILE A 76 -8.10 -7.38 9.75
N ILE A 77 -6.95 -7.69 9.17
CA ILE A 77 -6.22 -6.85 8.21
C ILE A 77 -6.26 -7.56 6.85
N ASP A 78 -7.09 -7.07 5.94
CA ASP A 78 -7.26 -7.65 4.62
C ASP A 78 -6.38 -6.96 3.58
N THR A 79 -5.49 -7.70 2.92
CA THR A 79 -4.60 -7.19 1.88
C THR A 79 -5.21 -7.29 0.47
N SER A 80 -6.36 -7.94 0.32
CA SER A 80 -7.10 -8.00 -0.94
C SER A 80 -7.74 -6.66 -1.33
N THR A 81 -8.39 -6.60 -2.48
CA THR A 81 -9.16 -5.41 -2.87
C THR A 81 -10.61 -5.43 -2.37
N ALA A 82 -11.06 -6.55 -1.78
CA ALA A 82 -12.46 -6.80 -1.46
C ALA A 82 -13.06 -5.77 -0.49
N HIS A 83 -12.25 -5.30 0.47
CA HIS A 83 -12.78 -4.54 1.60
C HIS A 83 -12.21 -3.11 1.74
N ARG A 84 -11.29 -2.68 0.87
CA ARG A 84 -10.59 -1.38 0.98
C ARG A 84 -11.50 -0.16 1.02
N THR A 85 -12.66 -0.25 0.37
CA THR A 85 -13.64 0.85 0.27
C THR A 85 -15.03 0.44 0.77
N LEU A 86 -15.12 -0.67 1.50
CA LEU A 86 -16.38 -1.18 2.01
C LEU A 86 -16.74 -0.46 3.32
N ALA A 87 -18.03 -0.11 3.48
CA ALA A 87 -18.53 0.46 4.73
C ALA A 87 -18.28 -0.49 5.91
N GLY A 88 -17.87 0.05 7.05
CA GLY A 88 -17.49 -0.73 8.25
C GLY A 88 -16.03 -1.22 8.25
N TRP A 89 -15.26 -0.92 7.19
CA TRP A 89 -13.83 -1.16 7.11
C TRP A 89 -13.06 0.17 7.14
N GLU A 90 -12.00 0.22 7.94
CA GLU A 90 -11.08 1.37 7.91
C GLU A 90 -9.98 1.15 6.87
N TYR A 91 -9.68 2.20 6.11
CA TYR A 91 -8.58 2.15 5.14
C TYR A 91 -7.25 2.26 5.89
N GLY A 92 -6.41 1.23 5.77
CA GLY A 92 -5.20 1.01 6.56
C GLY A 92 -4.01 1.90 6.18
N PHE A 93 -4.21 3.23 6.11
CA PHE A 93 -3.15 4.20 5.85
C PHE A 93 -3.12 5.22 7.00
N PRO A 94 -2.34 4.96 8.08
CA PRO A 94 -2.38 5.74 9.31
C PRO A 94 -2.03 7.21 9.17
N GLU A 95 -1.18 7.56 8.20
CA GLU A 95 -0.71 8.92 7.98
C GLU A 95 -1.76 9.85 7.36
N LEU A 96 -2.85 9.30 6.80
CA LEU A 96 -3.96 10.12 6.34
C LEU A 96 -4.73 10.70 7.53
N PHE A 97 -5.23 11.90 7.36
CA PHE A 97 -5.84 12.68 8.44
C PHE A 97 -6.91 11.91 9.23
N GLY A 98 -6.70 11.82 10.53
CA GLY A 98 -7.63 11.19 11.49
C GLY A 98 -7.73 9.66 11.38
N ARG A 99 -6.99 9.01 10.47
CA ARG A 99 -7.09 7.57 10.26
C ARG A 99 -6.37 6.74 11.33
N ARG A 100 -5.26 7.24 11.86
CA ARG A 100 -4.50 6.53 12.90
C ARG A 100 -5.37 6.11 14.07
N GLU A 101 -6.15 7.02 14.62
CA GLU A 101 -7.06 6.72 15.75
C GLU A 101 -8.24 5.82 15.34
N LYS A 102 -8.75 5.95 14.12
CA LYS A 102 -9.78 5.05 13.61
C LYS A 102 -9.26 3.62 13.46
N ILE A 103 -8.05 3.44 12.93
CA ILE A 103 -7.41 2.13 12.78
C ILE A 103 -7.21 1.48 14.14
N LYS A 104 -6.67 2.19 15.14
CA LYS A 104 -6.48 1.69 16.51
C LYS A 104 -7.78 1.14 17.13
N ASN A 105 -8.90 1.74 16.80
CA ASN A 105 -10.21 1.40 17.36
C ASN A 105 -11.05 0.49 16.45
N SER A 106 -10.52 0.05 15.31
CA SER A 106 -11.23 -0.80 14.35
C SER A 106 -10.83 -2.26 14.48
N LYS A 107 -11.77 -3.15 14.18
CA LYS A 107 -11.52 -4.58 14.00
C LYS A 107 -11.45 -5.01 12.52
N ARG A 108 -11.65 -4.10 11.60
CA ARG A 108 -11.71 -4.39 10.16
C ARG A 108 -10.91 -3.35 9.39
N ILE A 109 -9.76 -3.77 8.87
CA ILE A 109 -8.81 -2.88 8.19
C ILE A 109 -8.55 -3.39 6.79
N GLY A 110 -8.88 -2.56 5.78
CA GLY A 110 -8.51 -2.78 4.39
C GLY A 110 -7.12 -2.23 4.11
N ASN A 111 -6.14 -3.09 3.91
CA ASN A 111 -4.76 -2.67 3.64
C ASN A 111 -4.64 -2.08 2.24
N PRO A 112 -3.98 -0.92 2.06
CA PRO A 112 -3.85 -0.23 0.77
C PRO A 112 -3.23 -1.07 -0.34
N GLY A 113 -3.62 -0.78 -1.58
CA GLY A 113 -2.93 -1.28 -2.77
C GLY A 113 -1.67 -0.47 -3.07
N CYS A 114 -0.63 -1.13 -3.58
CA CYS A 114 0.67 -0.48 -3.75
C CYS A 114 0.63 0.80 -4.59
N HIS A 115 0.05 0.80 -5.78
CA HIS A 115 -0.07 2.02 -6.62
C HIS A 115 -0.98 3.09 -5.98
N ALA A 116 -2.05 2.66 -5.32
CA ALA A 116 -2.98 3.59 -4.69
C ALA A 116 -2.35 4.30 -3.50
N SER A 117 -1.47 3.64 -2.75
CA SER A 117 -0.76 4.23 -1.61
C SER A 117 -0.04 5.52 -2.00
N GLY A 118 0.76 5.49 -3.06
CA GLY A 118 1.49 6.69 -3.52
C GLY A 118 0.56 7.76 -4.05
N TYR A 119 -0.40 7.39 -4.90
CA TYR A 119 -1.37 8.36 -5.44
C TYR A 119 -2.16 9.05 -4.33
N ILE A 120 -2.69 8.30 -3.38
CA ILE A 120 -3.47 8.84 -2.28
C ILE A 120 -2.60 9.73 -1.38
N ALA A 121 -1.36 9.31 -1.09
CA ALA A 121 -0.43 10.11 -0.32
C ALA A 121 -0.09 11.45 -0.99
N LEU A 122 -0.08 11.52 -2.31
CA LEU A 122 0.16 12.75 -3.06
C LEU A 122 -1.09 13.63 -3.14
N VAL A 123 -2.27 13.06 -3.33
CA VAL A 123 -3.47 13.79 -3.73
C VAL A 123 -4.35 14.18 -2.54
N GLU A 124 -4.59 13.28 -1.57
CA GLU A 124 -5.50 13.55 -0.44
C GLU A 124 -5.14 14.80 0.35
N PRO A 125 -3.85 15.06 0.71
CA PRO A 125 -3.49 16.28 1.44
C PRO A 125 -3.81 17.56 0.68
N LEU A 126 -3.66 17.56 -0.64
CA LEU A 126 -3.92 18.73 -1.49
C LEU A 126 -5.42 18.97 -1.71
N VAL A 127 -6.21 17.91 -1.83
CA VAL A 127 -7.67 18.02 -1.88
C VAL A 127 -8.20 18.56 -0.54
N ARG A 128 -7.69 18.03 0.57
CA ARG A 128 -8.04 18.46 1.91
C ARG A 128 -7.68 19.92 2.18
N ALA A 129 -6.54 20.38 1.66
CA ALA A 129 -6.10 21.76 1.76
C ALA A 129 -6.83 22.72 0.78
N GLY A 130 -7.70 22.19 -0.10
CA GLY A 130 -8.41 22.99 -1.11
C GLY A 130 -7.54 23.45 -2.28
N VAL A 131 -6.34 22.89 -2.44
CA VAL A 131 -5.44 23.15 -3.58
C VAL A 131 -5.94 22.42 -4.83
N LEU A 132 -6.36 21.17 -4.68
CA LEU A 132 -7.01 20.39 -5.74
C LEU A 132 -8.53 20.39 -5.49
N SER A 133 -9.29 20.72 -6.53
CA SER A 133 -10.75 20.52 -6.52
C SER A 133 -11.08 19.02 -6.55
N PRO A 134 -12.15 18.56 -5.89
CA PRO A 134 -12.67 17.20 -6.10
C PRO A 134 -12.96 16.86 -7.57
N ASP A 135 -13.23 17.84 -8.41
CA ASP A 135 -13.48 17.67 -9.84
C ASP A 135 -12.23 17.74 -10.72
N SER A 136 -11.04 17.93 -10.14
CA SER A 136 -9.78 17.97 -10.89
C SER A 136 -9.57 16.69 -11.69
N LEU A 137 -9.14 16.83 -12.93
CA LEU A 137 -8.73 15.72 -13.79
C LEU A 137 -7.22 15.53 -13.63
N LEU A 138 -6.82 14.37 -13.13
CA LEU A 138 -5.43 14.08 -12.80
C LEU A 138 -4.90 12.93 -13.65
N ASP A 139 -3.60 12.97 -13.90
CA ASP A 139 -2.83 11.88 -14.47
C ASP A 139 -1.94 11.25 -13.40
N CYS A 140 -1.73 9.95 -13.50
CA CYS A 140 -0.88 9.19 -12.57
C CYS A 140 -0.02 8.20 -13.34
N VAL A 141 1.29 8.42 -13.34
CA VAL A 141 2.28 7.45 -13.85
C VAL A 141 2.86 6.71 -12.65
N SER A 142 2.96 5.38 -12.73
CA SER A 142 3.41 4.59 -11.59
C SER A 142 4.31 3.45 -12.02
N LEU A 143 5.62 3.57 -11.74
CA LEU A 143 6.61 2.52 -11.95
C LEU A 143 6.62 1.58 -10.75
N THR A 144 6.71 0.27 -11.01
CA THR A 144 6.83 -0.75 -9.94
C THR A 144 7.77 -1.87 -10.35
N GLY A 145 8.47 -2.45 -9.36
CA GLY A 145 9.19 -3.70 -9.54
C GLY A 145 8.24 -4.88 -9.82
N TYR A 146 8.75 -5.91 -10.50
CA TYR A 146 7.96 -7.08 -10.93
C TYR A 146 7.44 -7.94 -9.76
N SER A 147 7.99 -7.82 -8.56
CA SER A 147 7.48 -8.53 -7.37
C SER A 147 6.01 -8.19 -7.05
N GLY A 148 5.51 -7.02 -7.50
CA GLY A 148 4.11 -6.61 -7.36
C GLY A 148 3.12 -7.52 -8.08
N GLY A 149 3.53 -8.24 -9.12
CA GLY A 149 2.73 -9.24 -9.82
C GLY A 149 2.70 -10.62 -9.16
N GLY A 150 3.35 -10.79 -8.00
CA GLY A 150 3.36 -12.01 -7.23
C GLY A 150 4.29 -13.09 -7.81
N LYS A 151 4.23 -14.30 -7.24
CA LYS A 151 5.14 -15.42 -7.57
C LYS A 151 5.22 -15.74 -9.06
N LYS A 152 4.09 -15.66 -9.78
CA LYS A 152 4.06 -15.95 -11.21
C LYS A 152 4.94 -14.98 -11.99
N MET A 153 4.76 -13.68 -11.77
CA MET A 153 5.53 -12.64 -12.46
C MET A 153 7.01 -12.67 -12.06
N ILE A 154 7.31 -12.95 -10.78
CA ILE A 154 8.70 -13.15 -10.32
C ILE A 154 9.35 -14.28 -11.13
N ALA A 155 8.70 -15.43 -11.21
CA ALA A 155 9.23 -16.57 -11.97
C ALA A 155 9.42 -16.24 -13.46
N GLU A 156 8.52 -15.46 -14.07
CA GLU A 156 8.63 -15.02 -15.47
C GLU A 156 9.86 -14.11 -15.70
N TYR A 157 10.12 -13.18 -14.77
CA TYR A 157 11.24 -12.23 -14.89
C TYR A 157 12.61 -12.86 -14.54
N GLU A 158 12.63 -13.90 -13.72
CA GLU A 158 13.84 -14.58 -13.25
C GLU A 158 14.20 -15.83 -14.07
N ALA A 159 13.34 -16.23 -15.01
CA ALA A 159 13.61 -17.36 -15.90
C ALA A 159 14.84 -17.11 -16.79
N GLU A 160 15.68 -18.12 -16.98
CA GLU A 160 16.87 -18.05 -17.84
C GLU A 160 16.51 -17.78 -19.32
N ASP A 161 15.38 -18.34 -19.77
CA ASP A 161 14.82 -18.22 -21.11
C ASP A 161 13.71 -17.18 -21.22
N ARG A 162 13.71 -16.17 -20.33
CA ARG A 162 12.69 -15.13 -20.29
C ARG A 162 12.54 -14.38 -21.61
N ASP A 163 11.31 -14.00 -21.93
CA ASP A 163 11.00 -13.15 -23.09
C ASP A 163 11.87 -11.87 -23.06
N PRO A 164 12.60 -11.54 -24.15
CA PRO A 164 13.40 -10.31 -24.25
C PRO A 164 12.63 -9.02 -23.95
N LEU A 165 11.32 -8.99 -24.18
CA LEU A 165 10.45 -7.86 -23.85
C LEU A 165 10.39 -7.57 -22.35
N LEU A 166 10.70 -8.55 -21.48
CA LEU A 166 10.80 -8.36 -20.04
C LEU A 166 12.03 -7.55 -19.60
N GLY A 167 12.98 -7.32 -20.51
CA GLY A 167 14.18 -6.53 -20.28
C GLY A 167 13.92 -5.00 -20.25
N ALA A 168 12.71 -4.54 -20.58
CA ALA A 168 12.34 -3.13 -20.59
C ALA A 168 11.07 -2.85 -19.76
N PRO A 169 10.86 -1.61 -19.28
CA PRO A 169 9.60 -1.22 -18.63
C PRO A 169 8.40 -1.41 -19.57
N ARG A 170 7.30 -1.94 -19.04
CA ARG A 170 6.09 -2.23 -19.82
C ARG A 170 4.86 -1.64 -19.15
N ALA A 171 4.10 -0.79 -19.87
CA ALA A 171 2.80 -0.35 -19.41
C ALA A 171 1.79 -1.50 -19.41
N TYR A 172 0.92 -1.54 -18.42
CA TYR A 172 -0.18 -2.50 -18.34
C TYR A 172 -1.48 -1.79 -17.89
N GLY A 173 -2.56 -2.54 -17.68
CA GLY A 173 -3.84 -1.91 -17.35
C GLY A 173 -4.36 -1.00 -18.46
N LEU A 174 -4.08 -1.32 -19.73
CA LEU A 174 -4.31 -0.48 -20.90
C LEU A 174 -5.80 -0.11 -21.13
N THR A 175 -6.73 -0.84 -20.51
CA THR A 175 -8.17 -0.58 -20.58
C THR A 175 -8.65 0.50 -19.60
N GLN A 176 -7.75 1.09 -18.80
CA GLN A 176 -8.09 2.07 -17.76
C GLN A 176 -9.11 1.54 -16.73
N SER A 177 -9.09 0.22 -16.45
CA SER A 177 -9.99 -0.47 -15.50
C SER A 177 -9.23 -1.17 -14.37
N HIS A 178 -8.09 -0.63 -13.96
CA HIS A 178 -7.25 -1.20 -12.91
C HIS A 178 -7.99 -1.20 -11.55
N LYS A 179 -7.86 -2.31 -10.80
CA LYS A 179 -8.54 -2.51 -9.51
C LYS A 179 -8.25 -1.44 -8.43
N HIS A 180 -7.09 -0.76 -8.50
CA HIS A 180 -6.75 0.31 -7.55
C HIS A 180 -7.47 1.64 -7.83
N LEU A 181 -8.05 1.87 -9.00
CA LEU A 181 -8.76 3.11 -9.31
C LEU A 181 -9.90 3.39 -8.34
N LYS A 182 -10.61 2.34 -7.90
CA LYS A 182 -11.70 2.46 -6.95
C LYS A 182 -11.27 3.06 -5.61
N GLU A 183 -10.15 2.58 -5.06
CA GLU A 183 -9.62 3.12 -3.80
C GLU A 183 -8.95 4.49 -4.00
N MET A 184 -8.28 4.74 -5.13
CA MET A 184 -7.74 6.06 -5.47
C MET A 184 -8.84 7.13 -5.41
N VAL A 185 -9.99 6.89 -6.04
CA VAL A 185 -11.15 7.80 -6.00
C VAL A 185 -11.72 7.93 -4.58
N ALA A 186 -12.05 6.80 -3.95
CA ALA A 186 -12.80 6.80 -2.69
C ALA A 186 -12.03 7.44 -1.52
N ILE A 187 -10.70 7.40 -1.54
CA ILE A 187 -9.86 7.82 -0.41
C ILE A 187 -9.23 9.20 -0.64
N SER A 188 -8.85 9.54 -1.87
CA SER A 188 -8.20 10.83 -2.15
C SER A 188 -9.16 12.03 -2.13
N GLY A 189 -10.47 11.78 -2.23
CA GLY A 189 -11.47 12.85 -2.32
C GLY A 189 -11.69 13.41 -3.73
N ILE A 190 -11.01 12.85 -4.75
CA ILE A 190 -11.25 13.18 -6.17
C ILE A 190 -12.46 12.40 -6.69
N ALA A 191 -13.37 13.07 -7.39
CA ALA A 191 -14.60 12.46 -7.90
C ALA A 191 -14.40 11.53 -9.11
N LYS A 192 -13.34 11.73 -9.88
CA LYS A 192 -13.03 10.96 -11.10
C LYS A 192 -11.70 10.24 -10.98
N ALA A 193 -11.65 9.01 -11.48
CA ALA A 193 -10.38 8.27 -11.53
C ALA A 193 -9.34 9.03 -12.39
N PRO A 194 -8.05 9.02 -11.99
CA PRO A 194 -7.00 9.60 -12.82
C PRO A 194 -6.82 8.79 -14.12
N THR A 195 -6.26 9.42 -15.17
CA THR A 195 -5.65 8.66 -16.26
C THR A 195 -4.47 7.91 -15.66
N PHE A 196 -4.57 6.58 -15.56
CA PHE A 196 -3.62 5.76 -14.83
C PHE A 196 -2.70 4.96 -15.75
N VAL A 197 -1.41 5.18 -15.64
CA VAL A 197 -0.37 4.52 -16.44
C VAL A 197 0.54 3.70 -15.52
N PRO A 198 0.12 2.48 -15.11
CA PRO A 198 1.00 1.60 -14.35
C PRO A 198 2.04 0.95 -15.27
N ILE A 199 3.29 0.92 -14.81
CA ILE A 199 4.44 0.40 -15.55
C ILE A 199 5.19 -0.59 -14.67
N VAL A 200 5.33 -1.84 -15.11
CA VAL A 200 6.22 -2.80 -14.49
C VAL A 200 7.61 -2.70 -15.14
N ALA A 201 8.63 -2.61 -14.31
CA ALA A 201 10.02 -2.45 -14.76
C ALA A 201 10.88 -3.66 -14.34
N PRO A 202 12.02 -3.92 -15.02
CA PRO A 202 12.83 -5.12 -14.83
C PRO A 202 13.74 -5.06 -13.58
N PHE A 203 13.18 -4.64 -12.45
CA PHE A 203 13.80 -4.74 -11.13
C PHE A 203 12.82 -5.38 -10.13
N LEU A 204 13.35 -6.08 -9.13
CA LEU A 204 12.55 -6.89 -8.21
C LEU A 204 11.55 -6.05 -7.39
N ALA A 205 12.05 -5.03 -6.70
CA ALA A 205 11.27 -4.26 -5.73
C ALA A 205 11.62 -2.76 -5.81
N GLY A 206 10.69 -1.93 -5.40
CA GLY A 206 10.74 -0.49 -5.47
C GLY A 206 9.58 0.07 -6.28
N MET A 207 9.25 1.32 -6.03
CA MET A 207 8.09 1.97 -6.64
C MET A 207 8.26 3.48 -6.67
N GLU A 208 7.82 4.08 -7.78
CA GLU A 208 7.68 5.52 -7.92
C GLU A 208 6.30 5.83 -8.50
N VAL A 209 5.55 6.67 -7.80
CA VAL A 209 4.27 7.20 -8.26
C VAL A 209 4.42 8.68 -8.50
N THR A 210 4.02 9.12 -9.69
CA THR A 210 4.16 10.50 -10.15
C THR A 210 2.82 11.06 -10.57
N VAL A 211 2.49 12.25 -10.07
CA VAL A 211 1.30 13.03 -10.45
C VAL A 211 1.76 14.39 -10.98
N PRO A 212 1.76 14.61 -12.30
CA PRO A 212 2.07 15.90 -12.90
C PRO A 212 0.92 16.88 -12.73
N LEU A 213 1.23 18.16 -12.48
CA LEU A 213 0.27 19.24 -12.30
C LEU A 213 0.70 20.49 -13.09
N HIS A 214 -0.28 21.21 -13.61
CA HIS A 214 -0.09 22.57 -14.11
C HIS A 214 -0.52 23.58 -13.05
N ALA A 215 0.39 24.49 -12.66
CA ALA A 215 0.10 25.48 -11.61
C ALA A 215 -1.09 26.37 -11.93
N ALA A 216 -1.36 26.62 -13.22
CA ALA A 216 -2.52 27.39 -13.67
C ALA A 216 -3.89 26.71 -13.37
N GLU A 217 -3.89 25.40 -13.10
CA GLU A 217 -5.09 24.61 -12.85
C GLU A 217 -5.35 24.31 -11.38
N ILE A 218 -4.45 24.79 -10.49
CA ILE A 218 -4.48 24.49 -9.06
C ILE A 218 -4.39 25.76 -8.22
N GLY A 219 -4.82 25.70 -6.97
CA GLY A 219 -4.90 26.85 -6.07
C GLY A 219 -3.61 27.20 -5.32
N ALA A 220 -2.44 26.68 -5.74
CA ALA A 220 -1.16 26.95 -5.06
C ALA A 220 0.03 26.88 -6.02
N ASN A 221 1.14 27.54 -5.65
CA ASN A 221 2.44 27.36 -6.29
C ASN A 221 3.22 26.19 -5.63
N MET A 222 4.41 25.87 -6.19
CA MET A 222 5.23 24.78 -5.69
C MET A 222 5.61 24.93 -4.20
N ALA A 223 5.94 26.15 -3.75
CA ALA A 223 6.29 26.40 -2.35
C ALA A 223 5.11 26.11 -1.40
N GLY A 224 3.89 26.56 -1.74
CA GLY A 224 2.70 26.28 -0.96
C GLY A 224 2.36 24.77 -0.87
N ILE A 225 2.61 24.02 -1.95
CA ILE A 225 2.47 22.54 -1.93
C ILE A 225 3.49 21.91 -0.99
N CYS A 226 4.75 22.36 -1.03
CA CYS A 226 5.81 21.90 -0.13
C CYS A 226 5.44 22.14 1.34
N ASP A 227 4.92 23.31 1.67
CA ASP A 227 4.49 23.67 3.02
C ASP A 227 3.34 22.77 3.51
N ILE A 228 2.38 22.45 2.63
CA ILE A 228 1.30 21.52 2.94
C ILE A 228 1.84 20.13 3.28
N TYR A 229 2.73 19.57 2.47
CA TYR A 229 3.29 18.25 2.75
C TYR A 229 4.19 18.26 3.98
N ALA A 230 4.97 19.31 4.22
CA ALA A 230 5.80 19.45 5.41
C ALA A 230 4.95 19.48 6.69
N ASP A 231 3.79 20.13 6.64
CA ASP A 231 2.84 20.16 7.76
C ASP A 231 2.09 18.84 7.93
N TYR A 232 1.70 18.20 6.82
CA TYR A 232 0.90 17.00 6.82
C TYR A 232 1.67 15.75 7.26
N TYR A 233 2.93 15.59 6.81
CA TYR A 233 3.76 14.40 7.05
C TYR A 233 4.84 14.64 8.13
N LYS A 234 4.46 15.21 9.27
CA LYS A 234 5.36 15.39 10.42
C LYS A 234 5.71 14.08 11.13
N ASP A 235 4.71 13.19 11.21
CA ASP A 235 4.78 11.95 11.99
C ASP A 235 4.42 10.73 11.14
N GLY A 236 4.99 9.56 11.49
CA GLY A 236 4.70 8.30 10.84
C GLY A 236 5.79 7.84 9.88
N LEU A 237 5.43 6.93 8.96
CA LEU A 237 6.34 6.29 8.02
C LEU A 237 6.31 6.93 6.62
N VAL A 238 5.54 8.00 6.43
CA VAL A 238 5.60 8.85 5.25
C VAL A 238 6.36 10.12 5.59
N LYS A 239 7.38 10.45 4.81
CA LYS A 239 8.26 11.61 5.04
C LYS A 239 8.28 12.52 3.81
N PHE A 240 8.04 13.81 4.04
CA PHE A 240 8.28 14.81 3.01
C PHE A 240 9.76 15.24 3.00
N VAL A 241 10.38 15.19 1.82
CA VAL A 241 11.76 15.61 1.60
C VAL A 241 11.77 16.64 0.46
N PRO A 242 11.93 17.93 0.75
CA PRO A 242 11.73 19.00 -0.22
C PRO A 242 12.73 19.03 -1.39
N SER A 243 13.87 18.38 -1.25
CA SER A 243 14.95 18.43 -2.24
C SER A 243 15.56 17.05 -2.49
N ALA A 244 14.71 16.04 -2.69
CA ALA A 244 15.20 14.74 -3.12
C ALA A 244 15.77 14.86 -4.55
N ASP A 245 17.08 14.63 -4.69
CA ASP A 245 17.81 14.70 -5.95
C ASP A 245 19.00 13.74 -5.92
N GLU A 246 19.10 12.89 -6.91
CA GLU A 246 20.16 11.90 -7.10
C GLU A 246 21.00 12.27 -8.34
N GLY A 247 21.51 13.51 -8.40
CA GLY A 247 22.26 14.01 -9.54
C GLY A 247 21.41 14.29 -10.78
N GLY A 248 20.23 14.86 -10.59
CA GLY A 248 19.23 15.14 -11.62
C GLY A 248 18.26 13.99 -11.87
N PHE A 249 18.27 12.96 -11.05
CA PHE A 249 17.42 11.78 -11.16
C PHE A 249 16.66 11.49 -9.87
N LEU A 250 15.60 10.69 -9.98
CA LEU A 250 14.92 10.04 -8.87
C LEU A 250 14.77 8.56 -9.23
N SER A 251 15.32 7.66 -8.41
CA SER A 251 15.25 6.23 -8.69
C SER A 251 14.04 5.58 -8.03
N ALA A 252 13.23 4.85 -8.79
CA ALA A 252 12.16 4.02 -8.26
C ALA A 252 12.67 2.88 -7.34
N GLY A 253 13.95 2.52 -7.45
CA GLY A 253 14.60 1.49 -6.62
C GLY A 253 15.18 2.01 -5.31
N ALA A 254 15.21 3.32 -5.06
CA ALA A 254 15.87 3.90 -3.89
C ALA A 254 15.33 3.42 -2.53
N PHE A 255 14.07 2.99 -2.50
CA PHE A 255 13.38 2.49 -1.30
C PHE A 255 13.14 0.98 -1.33
N ALA A 256 13.77 0.24 -2.23
CA ALA A 256 13.65 -1.22 -2.26
C ALA A 256 14.06 -1.85 -0.90
N GLY A 257 13.22 -2.71 -0.36
CA GLY A 257 13.43 -3.37 0.95
C GLY A 257 13.02 -2.54 2.16
N ARG A 258 12.61 -1.26 2.00
CA ARG A 258 12.17 -0.38 3.09
C ARG A 258 10.65 -0.40 3.27
N ASP A 259 10.20 0.05 4.45
CA ASP A 259 8.78 0.10 4.83
C ASP A 259 8.26 1.52 5.05
N ASP A 260 9.07 2.52 4.80
CA ASP A 260 8.71 3.93 4.77
C ASP A 260 8.43 4.42 3.33
N MET A 261 7.92 5.63 3.23
CA MET A 261 7.62 6.31 1.96
C MET A 261 8.20 7.72 1.98
N GLN A 262 8.84 8.11 0.89
CA GLN A 262 9.26 9.48 0.66
C GLN A 262 8.28 10.19 -0.27
N ILE A 263 7.89 11.40 0.10
CA ILE A 263 7.19 12.36 -0.74
C ILE A 263 8.15 13.48 -1.10
N THR A 264 8.21 13.86 -2.36
CA THR A 264 8.95 15.05 -2.82
C THR A 264 8.16 15.78 -3.91
N VAL A 265 8.50 17.05 -4.10
CA VAL A 265 7.92 17.92 -5.14
C VAL A 265 9.06 18.45 -5.99
N VAL A 266 8.97 18.28 -7.29
CA VAL A 266 9.96 18.75 -8.26
C VAL A 266 9.29 19.52 -9.39
N GLY A 267 10.03 20.32 -10.11
CA GLY A 267 9.51 21.12 -11.24
C GLY A 267 9.82 22.61 -11.10
N ASN A 268 8.87 23.43 -11.46
CA ASN A 268 8.95 24.90 -11.40
C ASN A 268 7.55 25.49 -11.13
N ASP A 269 7.44 26.82 -11.09
CA ASP A 269 6.17 27.52 -10.79
C ASP A 269 5.09 27.39 -11.88
N GLU A 270 5.37 26.76 -13.02
CA GLU A 270 4.40 26.51 -14.07
C GLU A 270 3.98 25.01 -14.13
N ARG A 271 4.96 24.13 -13.93
CA ARG A 271 4.80 22.67 -14.06
C ARG A 271 5.39 21.99 -12.83
N ILE A 272 4.54 21.38 -12.07
CA ILE A 272 4.85 20.76 -10.77
C ILE A 272 4.66 19.25 -10.91
N THR A 273 5.59 18.49 -10.38
CA THR A 273 5.50 17.04 -10.34
C THR A 273 5.56 16.56 -8.90
N LEU A 274 4.49 15.93 -8.45
CA LEU A 274 4.43 15.27 -7.15
C LEU A 274 4.99 13.86 -7.29
N VAL A 275 5.89 13.45 -6.40
CA VAL A 275 6.54 12.13 -6.48
C VAL A 275 6.48 11.42 -5.13
N ALA A 276 6.03 10.16 -5.12
CA ALA A 276 6.10 9.27 -3.97
C ALA A 276 6.99 8.06 -4.30
N ARG A 277 8.00 7.78 -3.45
CA ARG A 277 8.91 6.63 -3.61
C ARG A 277 8.85 5.73 -2.38
N TYR A 278 8.75 4.43 -2.61
CA TYR A 278 8.65 3.40 -1.56
C TYR A 278 8.83 2.00 -2.14
N ASP A 279 8.89 0.99 -1.30
CA ASP A 279 8.86 -0.41 -1.75
C ASP A 279 7.42 -0.89 -1.97
N ASN A 280 7.14 -1.47 -3.14
CA ASN A 280 5.81 -2.00 -3.50
C ASN A 280 5.34 -3.17 -2.61
N LEU A 281 6.26 -3.90 -1.97
CA LEU A 281 5.98 -4.92 -0.97
C LEU A 281 6.18 -4.43 0.48
N GLY A 282 6.88 -3.29 0.67
CA GLY A 282 7.07 -2.61 1.95
C GLY A 282 5.85 -1.77 2.32
N LYS A 283 6.01 -0.44 2.30
CA LYS A 283 4.90 0.51 2.55
C LYS A 283 3.75 0.34 1.54
N GLY A 284 4.02 -0.26 0.37
CA GLY A 284 3.00 -0.60 -0.62
C GLY A 284 2.14 -1.83 -0.29
N ALA A 285 2.54 -2.72 0.63
CA ALA A 285 1.81 -3.95 0.95
C ALA A 285 2.07 -4.48 2.37
N SER A 286 3.06 -5.38 2.56
CA SER A 286 3.30 -6.09 3.82
C SER A 286 3.76 -5.17 4.95
N GLY A 287 4.58 -4.17 4.65
CA GLY A 287 5.02 -3.17 5.62
C GLY A 287 3.86 -2.34 6.17
N ALA A 288 2.95 -1.88 5.29
CA ALA A 288 1.74 -1.20 5.71
C ALA A 288 0.82 -2.11 6.57
N ALA A 289 0.71 -3.40 6.22
CA ALA A 289 -0.09 -4.35 7.00
C ALA A 289 0.49 -4.55 8.41
N ILE A 290 1.81 -4.68 8.53
CA ILE A 290 2.49 -4.80 9.84
C ILE A 290 2.36 -3.49 10.63
N GLN A 291 2.47 -2.32 10.01
CA GLN A 291 2.23 -1.03 10.65
C GLN A 291 0.82 -0.96 11.25
N ASN A 292 -0.20 -1.39 10.51
CA ASN A 292 -1.58 -1.45 10.98
C ASN A 292 -1.72 -2.42 12.18
N MET A 293 -1.08 -3.59 12.13
CA MET A 293 -1.03 -4.52 13.25
C MET A 293 -0.39 -3.88 14.48
N ASN A 294 0.72 -3.16 14.32
CA ASN A 294 1.42 -2.50 15.43
C ASN A 294 0.51 -1.46 16.12
N LEU A 295 -0.29 -0.73 15.35
CA LEU A 295 -1.30 0.18 15.90
C LEU A 295 -2.38 -0.54 16.72
N LEU A 296 -2.88 -1.69 16.23
CA LEU A 296 -3.85 -2.51 16.97
C LEU A 296 -3.26 -3.08 18.26
N LEU A 297 -1.99 -3.41 18.26
CA LEU A 297 -1.27 -3.92 19.44
C LEU A 297 -0.85 -2.81 20.42
N GLY A 298 -0.97 -1.53 20.03
CA GLY A 298 -0.53 -0.40 20.86
C GLY A 298 0.98 -0.30 21.01
N VAL A 299 1.76 -0.88 20.09
CA VAL A 299 3.24 -0.76 20.06
C VAL A 299 3.66 0.30 19.03
N ALA A 300 4.96 0.65 19.00
CA ALA A 300 5.48 1.60 18.02
C ALA A 300 5.19 1.13 16.58
N GLU A 301 4.71 2.02 15.72
CA GLU A 301 4.30 1.71 14.34
C GLU A 301 5.42 1.03 13.53
N SER A 302 6.67 1.40 13.80
CA SER A 302 7.86 0.87 13.14
C SER A 302 8.38 -0.46 13.68
N THR A 303 7.73 -1.05 14.70
CA THR A 303 8.22 -2.31 15.32
C THR A 303 8.28 -3.44 14.27
N GLY A 304 9.48 -3.99 14.05
CA GLY A 304 9.73 -5.05 13.06
C GLY A 304 9.67 -4.58 11.60
N LEU A 305 9.73 -3.26 11.35
CA LEU A 305 9.82 -2.65 10.02
C LEU A 305 11.22 -2.11 9.76
N ASN A 306 11.61 -2.07 8.50
CA ASN A 306 12.84 -1.46 8.01
C ASN A 306 12.56 -0.03 7.51
N VAL A 307 12.84 0.98 8.34
CA VAL A 307 12.54 2.39 8.07
C VAL A 307 13.77 3.28 8.10
#